data_99bcbe594253293549d2738ecc4a05f0
#
_entry.id   99bcbe594253293549d2738ecc4a05f0
#
_cell.length_a   1.000
_cell.length_b   1.000
_cell.length_c   1.000
_cell.angle_alpha   90.00
_cell.angle_beta   90.00
_cell.angle_gamma   90.00
#
_symmetry.space_group_name_H-M   'P 1'
#
loop_
_entity.id
_entity.type
_entity.pdbx_description
1 polymer ?
#
loop_
_entity_poly.entity_id
_entity_poly.type
_entity_poly.pdbx_seq_one_letter_code
_entity_poly.pdbx_strand_id
1 'polypeptide(L)'
;MATCHVVAMPYPGRGAINPMMNLCKLLSSRRNDDILVTFVVTEEWLGLIGSETKPDCIRFVTIPNVLPSEQVRADDMVSFIEAILTKIEEPFEGILDRLEAPADVIVADTFLPWAVDVGRRRNIPVASFWPMPVTVFWMLYHFDLIAQNSHFPAEFPG
;
A
#
# COMPACT_ATOMS: atom_id res chain seq x y z
N MET A 1 15.39 -22.04 -10.14
CA MET A 1 13.94 -21.88 -9.97
C MET A 1 13.57 -20.49 -10.46
N ALA A 2 12.33 -20.26 -10.93
CA ALA A 2 11.93 -18.92 -11.36
C ALA A 2 11.78 -18.02 -10.12
N THR A 3 12.36 -16.82 -10.13
CA THR A 3 12.23 -15.82 -9.09
C THR A 3 10.81 -15.23 -9.12
N CYS A 4 10.11 -15.25 -8.01
CA CYS A 4 8.78 -14.64 -7.89
C CYS A 4 8.93 -13.12 -7.69
N HIS A 5 8.34 -12.33 -8.57
CA HIS A 5 8.39 -10.87 -8.49
C HIS A 5 7.15 -10.28 -7.81
N VAL A 6 7.33 -9.73 -6.64
CA VAL A 6 6.29 -9.07 -5.84
C VAL A 6 6.39 -7.57 -6.03
N VAL A 7 5.31 -6.92 -6.44
CA VAL A 7 5.20 -5.45 -6.43
C VAL A 7 4.39 -5.03 -5.21
N ALA A 8 5.03 -4.36 -4.26
CA ALA A 8 4.42 -3.94 -3.01
C ALA A 8 4.10 -2.44 -3.04
N MET A 9 2.83 -2.08 -2.83
CA MET A 9 2.33 -0.70 -2.83
C MET A 9 1.61 -0.40 -1.51
N PRO A 10 2.30 0.17 -0.51
CA PRO A 10 1.67 0.63 0.73
C PRO A 10 0.86 1.92 0.52
N TYR A 11 -0.13 2.16 1.36
CA TYR A 11 -0.69 3.49 1.51
C TYR A 11 0.43 4.48 1.92
N PRO A 12 0.48 5.70 1.35
CA PRO A 12 1.53 6.66 1.66
C PRO A 12 1.37 7.18 3.10
N GLY A 13 2.04 6.53 4.00
CA GLY A 13 2.04 6.85 5.43
C GLY A 13 2.87 5.83 6.23
N ARG A 14 3.57 6.30 7.26
CA ARG A 14 4.49 5.47 8.06
C ARG A 14 3.81 4.24 8.65
N GLY A 15 2.54 4.39 9.07
CA GLY A 15 1.73 3.30 9.63
C GLY A 15 1.40 2.16 8.66
N ALA A 16 1.48 2.40 7.35
CA ALA A 16 1.28 1.38 6.30
C ALA A 16 2.60 0.92 5.69
N ILE A 17 3.54 1.86 5.49
CA ILE A 17 4.86 1.58 4.90
C ILE A 17 5.65 0.60 5.76
N ASN A 18 5.75 0.83 7.08
CA ASN A 18 6.53 -0.02 7.97
C ASN A 18 5.99 -1.46 8.05
N PRO A 19 4.68 -1.71 8.26
CA PRO A 19 4.14 -3.07 8.23
C PRO A 19 4.33 -3.78 6.89
N MET A 20 4.13 -3.08 5.76
CA MET A 20 4.35 -3.62 4.43
C MET A 20 5.82 -3.99 4.22
N MET A 21 6.76 -3.13 4.64
CA MET A 21 8.19 -3.40 4.57
C MET A 21 8.57 -4.62 5.42
N ASN A 22 7.98 -4.75 6.63
CA ASN A 22 8.19 -5.92 7.48
C ASN A 22 7.67 -7.21 6.83
N LEU A 23 6.51 -7.16 6.16
CA LEU A 23 5.99 -8.28 5.37
C LEU A 23 6.98 -8.65 4.26
N CYS A 24 7.47 -7.68 3.49
CA CYS A 24 8.43 -7.91 2.41
C CYS A 24 9.74 -8.52 2.93
N LYS A 25 10.27 -8.01 4.04
CA LYS A 25 11.46 -8.59 4.70
C LYS A 25 11.22 -10.04 5.15
N LEU A 26 10.04 -10.33 5.69
CA LEU A 26 9.67 -11.68 6.12
C LEU A 26 9.54 -12.64 4.94
N LEU A 27 8.91 -12.22 3.85
CA LEU A 27 8.80 -13.03 2.62
C LEU A 27 10.20 -13.36 2.06
N SER A 28 11.06 -12.35 1.97
CA SER A 28 12.44 -12.50 1.49
C SER A 28 13.26 -13.45 2.37
N SER A 29 13.10 -13.42 3.69
CA SER A 29 13.85 -14.28 4.61
C SER A 29 13.47 -15.75 4.55
N ARG A 30 12.26 -16.08 4.07
CA ARG A 30 11.77 -17.46 4.03
C ARG A 30 12.12 -18.23 2.78
N ARG A 31 12.53 -17.55 1.71
CA ARG A 31 12.72 -18.14 0.37
C ARG A 31 14.07 -17.82 -0.28
N ASN A 32 15.13 -17.70 0.49
CA ASN A 32 16.53 -17.62 0.00
C ASN A 32 16.65 -17.28 -1.50
N ASP A 33 16.62 -16.01 -1.85
CA ASP A 33 16.83 -15.45 -3.20
C ASP A 33 15.79 -15.77 -4.29
N ASP A 34 14.73 -16.53 -3.99
CA ASP A 34 13.66 -16.82 -4.94
C ASP A 34 12.58 -15.71 -5.02
N ILE A 35 12.73 -14.60 -4.28
CA ILE A 35 11.78 -13.49 -4.28
C ILE A 35 12.51 -12.18 -4.59
N LEU A 36 12.01 -11.48 -5.61
CA LEU A 36 12.33 -10.08 -5.90
C LEU A 36 11.16 -9.22 -5.44
N VAL A 37 11.43 -8.13 -4.73
CA VAL A 37 10.41 -7.17 -4.32
C VAL A 37 10.69 -5.82 -4.95
N THR A 38 9.73 -5.29 -5.69
CA THR A 38 9.66 -3.87 -6.06
C THR A 38 8.76 -3.16 -5.07
N PHE A 39 9.36 -2.36 -4.18
CA PHE A 39 8.65 -1.61 -3.16
C PHE A 39 8.39 -0.19 -3.64
N VAL A 40 7.12 0.14 -3.90
CA VAL A 40 6.72 1.40 -4.52
C VAL A 40 6.37 2.42 -3.46
N VAL A 41 6.97 3.61 -3.53
CA VAL A 41 6.70 4.74 -2.64
C VAL A 41 6.70 6.04 -3.45
N THR A 42 6.23 7.15 -2.86
CA THR A 42 6.44 8.47 -3.46
C THR A 42 7.89 8.92 -3.26
N GLU A 43 8.37 9.85 -4.09
CA GLU A 43 9.71 10.45 -3.93
C GLU A 43 9.89 11.06 -2.54
N GLU A 44 8.85 11.76 -2.02
CA GLU A 44 8.88 12.32 -0.67
C GLU A 44 9.05 11.24 0.40
N TRP A 45 8.28 10.15 0.29
CA TRP A 45 8.38 9.04 1.23
C TRP A 45 9.71 8.31 1.15
N LEU A 46 10.30 8.19 -0.04
CA LEU A 46 11.66 7.63 -0.15
C LEU A 46 12.67 8.50 0.63
N GLY A 47 12.56 9.82 0.54
CA GLY A 47 13.37 10.74 1.33
C GLY A 47 13.17 10.61 2.85
N LEU A 48 11.92 10.36 3.30
CA LEU A 48 11.56 10.21 4.71
C LEU A 48 11.96 8.86 5.33
N ILE A 49 11.95 7.78 4.53
CA ILE A 49 12.37 6.44 4.95
C ILE A 49 13.89 6.42 5.18
N GLY A 50 14.64 7.23 4.44
CA GLY A 50 16.08 7.30 4.54
C GLY A 50 16.79 6.03 4.06
N SER A 51 18.01 5.82 4.55
CA SER A 51 18.87 4.69 4.20
C SER A 51 18.68 3.50 5.16
N GLU A 52 17.44 3.13 5.48
CA GLU A 52 17.21 1.95 6.31
C GLU A 52 17.79 0.70 5.66
N THR A 53 18.44 -0.15 6.46
CA THR A 53 18.98 -1.42 5.99
C THR A 53 17.85 -2.33 5.53
N LYS A 54 17.94 -2.79 4.29
CA LYS A 54 16.99 -3.71 3.67
C LYS A 54 17.73 -4.83 2.93
N PRO A 55 17.10 -6.00 2.74
CA PRO A 55 17.64 -7.05 1.86
C PRO A 55 17.85 -6.56 0.42
N ASP A 56 18.88 -7.07 -0.25
CA ASP A 56 19.19 -6.69 -1.64
C ASP A 56 18.09 -7.03 -2.64
N CYS A 57 17.29 -8.05 -2.35
CA CYS A 57 16.13 -8.44 -3.13
C CYS A 57 14.96 -7.45 -3.03
N ILE A 58 14.99 -6.46 -2.13
CA ILE A 58 13.99 -5.39 -2.03
C ILE A 58 14.55 -4.14 -2.72
N ARG A 59 13.91 -3.72 -3.81
CA ARG A 59 14.26 -2.52 -4.57
C ARG A 59 13.18 -1.47 -4.40
N PHE A 60 13.57 -0.25 -4.07
CA PHE A 60 12.65 0.89 -4.09
C PHE A 60 12.48 1.41 -5.51
N VAL A 61 11.21 1.68 -5.86
CA VAL A 61 10.85 2.43 -7.06
C VAL A 61 9.91 3.55 -6.65
N THR A 62 10.10 4.73 -7.24
CA THR A 62 9.31 5.90 -6.86
C THR A 62 8.29 6.26 -7.92
N ILE A 63 7.15 6.74 -7.46
CA ILE A 63 6.21 7.54 -8.23
C ILE A 63 6.46 9.02 -7.95
N PRO A 64 6.19 9.92 -8.92
CA PRO A 64 6.30 11.37 -8.71
C PRO A 64 5.46 11.82 -7.51
N ASN A 65 5.83 12.98 -6.93
CA ASN A 65 5.07 13.61 -5.85
C ASN A 65 3.75 14.22 -6.39
N VAL A 66 2.78 13.35 -6.69
CA VAL A 66 1.43 13.73 -7.16
C VAL A 66 0.45 13.97 -6.01
N LEU A 67 0.89 13.68 -4.77
CA LEU A 67 0.13 13.92 -3.54
C LEU A 67 0.52 15.25 -2.91
N PRO A 68 -0.38 15.86 -2.13
CA PRO A 68 0.02 16.91 -1.19
C PRO A 68 1.13 16.41 -0.26
N SER A 69 2.04 17.31 0.13
CA SER A 69 3.15 16.94 1.00
C SER A 69 2.66 16.38 2.34
N GLU A 70 3.38 15.41 2.87
CA GLU A 70 3.14 14.84 4.19
C GLU A 70 3.17 15.90 5.32
N GLN A 71 3.92 16.98 5.11
CA GLN A 71 4.04 18.08 6.09
C GLN A 71 2.74 18.88 6.27
N VAL A 72 1.90 18.94 5.23
CA VAL A 72 0.62 19.67 5.25
C VAL A 72 -0.60 18.73 5.24
N ARG A 73 -0.38 17.44 5.33
CA ARG A 73 -1.43 16.41 5.27
C ARG A 73 -2.54 16.62 6.30
N ALA A 74 -2.18 17.04 7.53
CA ALA A 74 -3.14 17.27 8.60
C ALA A 74 -4.07 18.46 8.31
N ASP A 75 -3.62 19.43 7.52
CA ASP A 75 -4.36 20.65 7.22
C ASP A 75 -5.42 20.42 6.14
N ASP A 76 -5.17 19.44 5.22
CA ASP A 76 -6.08 19.10 4.12
C ASP A 76 -6.10 17.59 3.84
N MET A 77 -6.67 16.85 4.79
CA MET A 77 -6.81 15.41 4.69
C MET A 77 -7.73 14.98 3.54
N VAL A 78 -8.74 15.80 3.21
CA VAL A 78 -9.70 15.47 2.14
C VAL A 78 -9.01 15.45 0.78
N SER A 79 -8.29 16.51 0.44
CA SER A 79 -7.51 16.57 -0.82
C SER A 79 -6.43 15.50 -0.89
N PHE A 80 -5.84 15.14 0.26
CA PHE A 80 -4.86 14.05 0.32
C PHE A 80 -5.50 12.71 -0.03
N ILE A 81 -6.66 12.37 0.56
CA ILE A 81 -7.38 11.13 0.28
C ILE A 81 -7.84 11.11 -1.19
N GLU A 82 -8.39 12.20 -1.70
CA GLU A 82 -8.82 12.33 -3.10
C GLU A 82 -7.64 12.07 -4.05
N ALA A 83 -6.48 12.66 -3.77
CA ALA A 83 -5.30 12.48 -4.59
C ALA A 83 -4.80 11.00 -4.58
N ILE A 84 -4.89 10.30 -3.45
CA ILE A 84 -4.57 8.87 -3.37
C ILE A 84 -5.53 8.04 -4.23
N LEU A 85 -6.80 8.37 -4.23
CA LEU A 85 -7.80 7.62 -4.98
C LEU A 85 -7.77 7.89 -6.48
N THR A 86 -7.24 9.05 -6.91
CA THR A 86 -7.37 9.51 -8.30
C THR A 86 -6.05 9.76 -9.03
N LYS A 87 -4.94 9.98 -8.33
CA LYS A 87 -3.69 10.45 -8.97
C LYS A 87 -2.53 9.46 -8.91
N ILE A 88 -2.62 8.42 -8.08
CA ILE A 88 -1.52 7.45 -7.90
C ILE A 88 -1.63 6.28 -8.89
N GLU A 89 -2.83 5.94 -9.34
CA GLU A 89 -3.08 4.77 -10.19
C GLU A 89 -2.25 4.82 -11.48
N GLU A 90 -2.32 5.91 -12.25
CA GLU A 90 -1.60 6.06 -13.52
C GLU A 90 -0.06 5.97 -13.34
N PRO A 91 0.58 6.71 -12.41
CA PRO A 91 2.00 6.54 -12.13
C PRO A 91 2.38 5.12 -11.70
N PHE A 92 1.55 4.43 -10.93
CA PHE A 92 1.77 3.05 -10.55
C PHE A 92 1.73 2.11 -11.76
N GLU A 93 0.74 2.25 -12.64
CA GLU A 93 0.70 1.48 -13.89
C GLU A 93 1.94 1.73 -14.76
N GLY A 94 2.41 2.97 -14.82
CA GLY A 94 3.63 3.31 -15.51
C GLY A 94 4.89 2.65 -14.91
N ILE A 95 4.89 2.31 -13.63
CA ILE A 95 5.95 1.49 -13.03
C ILE A 95 5.85 0.06 -13.55
N LEU A 96 4.66 -0.54 -13.54
CA LEU A 96 4.46 -1.92 -14.03
C LEU A 96 4.91 -2.08 -15.49
N ASP A 97 4.74 -1.04 -16.33
CA ASP A 97 5.17 -1.03 -17.74
C ASP A 97 6.70 -1.00 -17.91
N ARG A 98 7.42 -0.50 -16.91
CA ARG A 98 8.88 -0.33 -16.96
C ARG A 98 9.65 -1.38 -16.16
N LEU A 99 8.97 -2.37 -15.57
CA LEU A 99 9.62 -3.44 -14.84
C LEU A 99 10.50 -4.28 -15.78
N GLU A 100 11.73 -4.57 -15.36
CA GLU A 100 12.64 -5.47 -16.09
C GLU A 100 12.11 -6.91 -16.18
N ALA A 101 11.42 -7.34 -15.13
CA ALA A 101 10.73 -8.63 -15.08
C ALA A 101 9.25 -8.36 -14.75
N PRO A 102 8.30 -9.09 -15.37
CA PRO A 102 6.88 -8.92 -15.08
C PRO A 102 6.58 -9.22 -13.60
N ALA A 103 5.56 -8.55 -13.06
CA ALA A 103 5.08 -8.81 -11.71
C ALA A 103 4.26 -10.11 -11.68
N ASP A 104 4.57 -11.00 -10.75
CA ASP A 104 3.77 -12.22 -10.51
C ASP A 104 2.61 -11.95 -9.55
N VAL A 105 2.76 -10.96 -8.66
CA VAL A 105 1.72 -10.55 -7.70
C VAL A 105 1.89 -9.10 -7.29
N ILE A 106 0.78 -8.41 -7.10
CA ILE A 106 0.73 -7.09 -6.46
C ILE A 106 0.26 -7.29 -5.02
N VAL A 107 1.01 -6.75 -4.06
CA VAL A 107 0.58 -6.62 -2.66
C VAL A 107 0.28 -5.15 -2.41
N ALA A 108 -0.99 -4.79 -2.34
CA ALA A 108 -1.42 -3.42 -2.18
C ALA A 108 -2.12 -3.20 -0.84
N ASP A 109 -1.96 -2.01 -0.27
CA ASP A 109 -2.74 -1.62 0.90
C ASP A 109 -4.25 -1.64 0.58
N THR A 110 -5.06 -2.09 1.52
CA THR A 110 -6.53 -2.19 1.35
C THR A 110 -7.19 -0.85 1.03
N PHE A 111 -6.58 0.26 1.43
CA PHE A 111 -7.07 1.61 1.12
C PHE A 111 -6.67 2.12 -0.28
N LEU A 112 -6.13 1.24 -1.13
CA LEU A 112 -5.84 1.50 -2.54
C LEU A 112 -6.75 0.63 -3.42
N PRO A 113 -8.07 0.91 -3.47
CA PRO A 113 -9.04 0.04 -4.16
C PRO A 113 -8.75 -0.10 -5.65
N TRP A 114 -8.21 0.92 -6.29
CA TRP A 114 -7.81 0.91 -7.71
C TRP A 114 -6.76 -0.17 -8.03
N ALA A 115 -5.95 -0.61 -7.06
CA ALA A 115 -4.94 -1.65 -7.28
C ALA A 115 -5.56 -2.98 -7.72
N VAL A 116 -6.78 -3.29 -7.25
CA VAL A 116 -7.52 -4.49 -7.66
C VAL A 116 -7.92 -4.41 -9.14
N ASP A 117 -8.35 -3.23 -9.59
CA ASP A 117 -8.74 -3.01 -10.98
C ASP A 117 -7.52 -3.02 -11.92
N VAL A 118 -6.39 -2.45 -11.47
CA VAL A 118 -5.09 -2.56 -12.19
C VAL A 118 -4.69 -4.01 -12.36
N GLY A 119 -4.72 -4.80 -11.26
CA GLY A 119 -4.39 -6.23 -11.32
C GLY A 119 -5.30 -7.00 -12.28
N ARG A 120 -6.60 -6.72 -12.25
CA ARG A 120 -7.58 -7.35 -13.16
C ARG A 120 -7.29 -7.01 -14.62
N ARG A 121 -7.04 -5.73 -14.96
CA ARG A 121 -6.72 -5.31 -16.34
C ARG A 121 -5.44 -5.94 -16.86
N ARG A 122 -4.46 -6.17 -15.98
CA ARG A 122 -3.14 -6.69 -16.33
C ARG A 122 -2.99 -8.19 -16.12
N ASN A 123 -4.05 -8.86 -15.67
CA ASN A 123 -4.03 -10.29 -15.32
C ASN A 123 -2.95 -10.64 -14.29
N ILE A 124 -2.74 -9.75 -13.31
CA ILE A 124 -1.81 -9.94 -12.19
C ILE A 124 -2.63 -10.13 -10.92
N PRO A 125 -2.43 -11.23 -10.17
CA PRO A 125 -3.08 -11.42 -8.87
C PRO A 125 -2.79 -10.28 -7.90
N VAL A 126 -3.81 -9.85 -7.14
CA VAL A 126 -3.65 -8.81 -6.12
C VAL A 126 -3.96 -9.38 -4.75
N ALA A 127 -3.03 -9.22 -3.82
CA ALA A 127 -3.23 -9.47 -2.39
C ALA A 127 -3.45 -8.14 -1.67
N SER A 128 -4.64 -7.97 -1.10
CA SER A 128 -4.96 -6.79 -0.30
C SER A 128 -4.35 -6.93 1.09
N PHE A 129 -3.53 -5.97 1.49
CA PHE A 129 -2.83 -5.96 2.78
C PHE A 129 -3.50 -5.00 3.75
N TRP A 130 -3.88 -5.52 4.92
CA TRP A 130 -4.50 -4.76 6.00
C TRP A 130 -3.47 -4.46 7.10
N PRO A 131 -2.91 -3.23 7.20
CA PRO A 131 -1.85 -2.89 8.17
C PRO A 131 -2.37 -2.54 9.57
N MET A 132 -3.68 -2.47 9.77
CA MET A 132 -4.29 -2.06 11.04
C MET A 132 -4.73 -3.28 11.90
N PRO A 133 -5.10 -3.07 13.19
CA PRO A 133 -5.62 -4.12 14.03
C PRO A 133 -6.83 -4.82 13.43
N VAL A 134 -6.94 -6.13 13.63
CA VAL A 134 -8.06 -6.95 13.15
C VAL A 134 -9.41 -6.49 13.70
N THR A 135 -9.43 -5.86 14.87
CA THR A 135 -10.64 -5.28 15.48
C THR A 135 -11.21 -4.15 14.64
N VAL A 136 -10.37 -3.31 14.05
CA VAL A 136 -10.81 -2.23 13.13
C VAL A 136 -11.38 -2.83 11.85
N PHE A 137 -10.73 -3.88 11.30
CA PHE A 137 -11.27 -4.61 10.16
C PHE A 137 -12.66 -5.18 10.47
N TRP A 138 -12.80 -5.83 11.63
CA TRP A 138 -14.06 -6.44 12.05
C TRP A 138 -15.18 -5.39 12.22
N MET A 139 -14.88 -4.23 12.82
CA MET A 139 -15.82 -3.12 12.94
C MET A 139 -16.27 -2.60 11.57
N LEU A 140 -15.35 -2.39 10.63
CA LEU A 140 -15.69 -1.91 9.28
C LEU A 140 -16.49 -2.96 8.51
N TYR A 141 -16.14 -4.24 8.63
CA TYR A 141 -16.85 -5.34 7.97
C TYR A 141 -18.30 -5.46 8.46
N HIS A 142 -18.54 -5.17 9.74
CA HIS A 142 -19.88 -5.22 10.34
C HIS A 142 -20.51 -3.84 10.56
N PHE A 143 -20.04 -2.83 9.84
CA PHE A 143 -20.50 -1.45 10.04
C PHE A 143 -22.02 -1.30 9.88
N ASP A 144 -22.62 -2.01 8.92
CA ASP A 144 -24.08 -2.00 8.72
C ASP A 144 -24.84 -2.50 9.97
N LEU A 145 -24.34 -3.54 10.63
CA LEU A 145 -24.93 -4.05 11.87
C LEU A 145 -24.78 -3.05 13.03
N ILE A 146 -23.66 -2.37 13.10
CA ILE A 146 -23.40 -1.33 14.11
C ILE A 146 -24.37 -0.16 13.91
N ALA A 147 -24.55 0.27 12.68
CA ALA A 147 -25.49 1.34 12.33
C ALA A 147 -26.95 0.95 12.59
N GLN A 148 -27.38 -0.27 12.18
CA GLN A 148 -28.73 -0.77 12.38
C GLN A 148 -29.11 -0.91 13.86
N ASN A 149 -28.15 -1.21 14.73
CA ASN A 149 -28.35 -1.32 16.17
C ASN A 149 -28.18 0.00 16.94
N SER A 150 -28.17 1.14 16.25
CA SER A 150 -28.03 2.47 16.83
C SER A 150 -26.75 2.68 17.66
N HIS A 151 -25.70 1.93 17.34
CA HIS A 151 -24.38 2.12 17.95
C HIS A 151 -23.54 3.19 17.25
N PHE A 152 -24.09 3.76 16.16
CA PHE A 152 -23.48 4.85 15.41
C PHE A 152 -24.52 5.87 14.94
N PRO A 153 -24.31 7.19 15.09
CA PRO A 153 -23.15 7.79 15.77
C PRO A 153 -23.13 7.49 17.28
N ALA A 154 -21.94 7.30 17.83
CA ALA A 154 -21.80 7.11 19.27
C ALA A 154 -22.09 8.44 19.99
N GLU A 155 -23.09 8.44 20.88
CA GLU A 155 -23.31 9.57 21.79
C GLU A 155 -22.31 9.44 22.96
N PHE A 156 -21.40 10.39 23.04
CA PHE A 156 -20.53 10.48 24.22
C PHE A 156 -21.24 11.32 25.28
N PRO A 157 -21.43 10.80 26.50
CA PRO A 157 -21.88 11.62 27.61
C PRO A 157 -20.88 12.74 27.84
N GLY A 158 -21.36 13.98 27.77
CA GLY A 158 -20.56 15.19 28.01
C GLY A 158 -20.03 15.31 29.44
#